data_e05386704f779d5cc74e685e3fb89ffe
#
_entry.id   e05386704f779d5cc74e685e3fb89ffe
#
_cell.length_a   1.000
_cell.length_b   1.000
_cell.length_c   1.000
_cell.angle_alpha   90.00
_cell.angle_beta   90.00
_cell.angle_gamma   90.00
#
_symmetry.space_group_name_H-M   'P 1'
#
loop_
_entity.id
_entity.type
_entity.pdbx_description
1 polymer ?
#
loop_
_entity_poly.entity_id
_entity_poly.type
_entity_poly.pdbx_seq_one_letter_code
_entity_poly.pdbx_strand_id
1 'polypeptide(L)'
;MGGIRVIPNNPERKGMLDLRTEIPFSGSLALQMIKPFWKSEGGFPLVVFIQGSAWTKPNQFWEIPQLSRLARRGFVVASVTHRSAFEAPAPAFLKDVKTAIRFLREHAEEYDIDPNRVCAWGTSSGGNTALLIGLTGDDPAFETDEWAGQSTRVQAVVDCFGPTDLMKMAEVQYRDVKIDETNVFAALGGALDKVKTHSRAEICDLIRARLEEISPIRYVRSGLDLPPFLMLHGDADPVVLFEDSEAMYHKLVDCGYDASLVRVTNAEHEGTFWSEELDEMIFDFIEERI
;
A
#
# COMPACT_ATOMS: atom_id res chain seq x y z
N MET A 1 -15.88 -10.61 47.71
CA MET A 1 -17.14 -11.33 47.53
C MET A 1 -17.20 -11.83 46.09
N GLY A 2 -17.14 -13.15 45.85
CA GLY A 2 -17.33 -13.72 44.53
C GLY A 2 -18.82 -13.99 44.29
N GLY A 3 -19.33 -13.57 43.14
CA GLY A 3 -20.71 -13.85 42.71
C GLY A 3 -20.73 -14.38 41.28
N ILE A 4 -21.79 -15.12 40.91
CA ILE A 4 -22.01 -15.54 39.52
C ILE A 4 -22.42 -14.30 38.71
N ARG A 5 -21.61 -13.98 37.73
CA ARG A 5 -21.95 -12.94 36.71
C ARG A 5 -22.60 -13.62 35.51
N VAL A 6 -23.79 -13.20 35.13
CA VAL A 6 -24.49 -13.70 33.95
C VAL A 6 -24.29 -12.73 32.82
N ILE A 7 -23.87 -13.21 31.66
CA ILE A 7 -23.67 -12.42 30.42
C ILE A 7 -24.54 -13.07 29.33
N PRO A 8 -25.27 -12.31 28.51
CA PRO A 8 -26.02 -12.87 27.38
C PRO A 8 -25.06 -13.48 26.36
N ASN A 9 -25.53 -14.49 25.63
CA ASN A 9 -24.78 -15.06 24.51
C ASN A 9 -24.67 -14.03 23.35
N ASN A 10 -23.75 -14.28 22.44
CA ASN A 10 -23.50 -13.45 21.24
C ASN A 10 -23.78 -14.30 19.98
N PRO A 11 -25.06 -14.47 19.58
CA PRO A 11 -25.44 -15.33 18.47
C PRO A 11 -24.95 -14.77 17.11
N GLU A 12 -24.83 -13.47 16.98
CA GLU A 12 -24.33 -12.80 15.77
C GLU A 12 -22.79 -12.79 15.69
N ARG A 13 -22.10 -13.20 16.77
CA ARG A 13 -20.63 -13.20 16.87
C ARG A 13 -20.00 -11.82 16.64
N LYS A 14 -20.72 -10.73 16.96
CA LYS A 14 -20.17 -9.35 16.85
C LYS A 14 -18.86 -9.21 17.62
N GLY A 15 -17.89 -8.55 17.00
CA GLY A 15 -16.55 -8.35 17.56
C GLY A 15 -15.60 -9.53 17.43
N MET A 16 -16.05 -10.68 16.89
CA MET A 16 -15.18 -11.81 16.56
C MET A 16 -14.65 -11.66 15.13
N LEU A 17 -13.40 -12.09 14.92
CA LEU A 17 -12.72 -12.02 13.64
C LEU A 17 -12.31 -13.40 13.15
N ASP A 18 -12.27 -13.56 11.83
CA ASP A 18 -11.73 -14.71 11.11
C ASP A 18 -10.41 -14.29 10.44
N LEU A 19 -9.33 -15.02 10.67
CA LEU A 19 -8.06 -14.85 9.98
C LEU A 19 -7.89 -16.00 9.00
N ARG A 20 -7.90 -15.70 7.70
CA ARG A 20 -7.60 -16.64 6.64
C ARG A 20 -6.21 -16.36 6.07
N THR A 21 -5.39 -17.37 6.01
CA THR A 21 -4.00 -17.27 5.58
C THR A 21 -3.80 -17.97 4.25
N GLU A 22 -2.76 -17.53 3.53
CA GLU A 22 -2.30 -18.16 2.29
C GLU A 22 -3.40 -18.28 1.21
N ILE A 23 -4.27 -17.28 1.09
CA ILE A 23 -5.28 -17.23 0.03
C ILE A 23 -4.55 -16.93 -1.30
N PRO A 24 -4.48 -17.86 -2.25
CA PRO A 24 -3.78 -17.64 -3.51
C PRO A 24 -4.59 -16.71 -4.42
N PHE A 25 -3.95 -15.74 -5.07
CA PHE A 25 -4.62 -14.82 -5.99
C PHE A 25 -3.99 -14.76 -7.40
N SER A 26 -2.67 -15.07 -7.52
CA SER A 26 -1.95 -15.10 -8.80
C SER A 26 -0.66 -15.91 -8.67
N GLY A 27 -0.51 -16.98 -9.43
CA GLY A 27 0.69 -17.83 -9.41
C GLY A 27 1.07 -18.30 -8.00
N SER A 28 2.25 -17.90 -7.51
CA SER A 28 2.71 -18.18 -6.14
C SER A 28 2.37 -17.08 -5.14
N LEU A 29 1.68 -16.03 -5.56
CA LEU A 29 1.30 -14.91 -4.71
C LEU A 29 0.04 -15.24 -3.92
N ALA A 30 0.07 -14.93 -2.63
CA ALA A 30 -1.03 -15.15 -1.71
C ALA A 30 -1.26 -13.91 -0.83
N LEU A 31 -2.42 -13.83 -0.20
CA LEU A 31 -2.76 -12.78 0.76
C LEU A 31 -3.23 -13.38 2.09
N GLN A 32 -3.16 -12.55 3.13
CA GLN A 32 -3.74 -12.81 4.44
C GLN A 32 -4.98 -11.94 4.57
N MET A 33 -6.08 -12.50 5.06
CA MET A 33 -7.35 -11.77 5.20
C MET A 33 -7.86 -11.84 6.62
N ILE A 34 -8.19 -10.68 7.18
CA ILE A 34 -8.91 -10.56 8.44
C ILE A 34 -10.31 -10.06 8.12
N LYS A 35 -11.32 -10.82 8.52
CA LYS A 35 -12.72 -10.43 8.28
C LYS A 35 -13.59 -10.61 9.50
N PRO A 36 -14.68 -9.83 9.64
CA PRO A 36 -15.70 -10.06 10.65
C PRO A 36 -16.38 -11.43 10.52
N PHE A 37 -16.73 -12.04 11.66
CA PHE A 37 -17.56 -13.27 11.67
C PHE A 37 -19.04 -12.97 11.44
N TRP A 38 -19.51 -11.77 11.78
CA TRP A 38 -20.89 -11.39 11.52
C TRP A 38 -21.06 -11.01 10.05
N LYS A 39 -22.30 -10.90 9.63
CA LYS A 39 -22.65 -10.53 8.24
C LYS A 39 -22.94 -9.03 8.16
N SER A 40 -22.65 -8.45 7.01
CA SER A 40 -23.06 -7.11 6.61
C SER A 40 -24.05 -7.19 5.46
N GLU A 41 -25.09 -6.38 5.50
CA GLU A 41 -25.96 -6.21 4.34
C GLU A 41 -25.22 -5.42 3.25
N GLY A 42 -25.02 -6.04 2.09
CA GLY A 42 -24.24 -5.46 0.98
C GLY A 42 -22.73 -5.69 1.03
N GLY A 43 -22.22 -6.40 2.05
CA GLY A 43 -20.80 -6.66 2.24
C GLY A 43 -20.08 -5.61 3.10
N PHE A 44 -18.86 -5.92 3.54
CA PHE A 44 -17.99 -5.02 4.28
C PHE A 44 -17.10 -4.22 3.33
N PRO A 45 -16.74 -2.98 3.66
CA PRO A 45 -15.69 -2.27 2.92
C PRO A 45 -14.36 -3.02 3.02
N LEU A 46 -13.56 -2.92 1.97
CA LEU A 46 -12.28 -3.61 1.83
C LEU A 46 -11.12 -2.63 2.03
N VAL A 47 -10.16 -3.02 2.84
CA VAL A 47 -8.86 -2.37 2.90
C VAL A 47 -7.80 -3.34 2.38
N VAL A 48 -7.09 -2.94 1.33
CA VAL A 48 -5.93 -3.66 0.80
C VAL A 48 -4.69 -3.02 1.40
N PHE A 49 -4.04 -3.76 2.29
CA PHE A 49 -2.85 -3.31 3.00
C PHE A 49 -1.57 -3.83 2.34
N ILE A 50 -0.61 -2.93 2.11
CA ILE A 50 0.67 -3.21 1.47
C ILE A 50 1.80 -2.83 2.44
N GLN A 51 2.44 -3.82 3.05
CA GLN A 51 3.56 -3.58 3.96
C GLN A 51 4.78 -3.05 3.23
N GLY A 52 5.50 -2.14 3.88
CA GLY A 52 6.82 -1.67 3.48
C GLY A 52 7.86 -2.80 3.49
N SER A 53 8.65 -2.88 2.44
CA SER A 53 9.67 -3.93 2.28
C SER A 53 10.86 -3.50 1.43
N ALA A 54 11.00 -2.19 1.14
CA ALA A 54 11.92 -1.68 0.13
C ALA A 54 11.78 -2.45 -1.21
N TRP A 55 10.55 -2.71 -1.61
CA TRP A 55 10.17 -3.52 -2.80
C TRP A 55 10.75 -4.93 -2.83
N THR A 56 11.20 -5.46 -1.69
CA THR A 56 11.45 -6.89 -1.52
C THR A 56 10.16 -7.62 -1.17
N LYS A 57 10.20 -8.87 -0.79
CA LYS A 57 8.98 -9.60 -0.39
C LYS A 57 8.47 -9.08 0.96
N PRO A 58 7.23 -8.55 1.06
CA PRO A 58 6.68 -8.06 2.32
C PRO A 58 6.40 -9.18 3.30
N ASN A 59 6.45 -8.87 4.61
CA ASN A 59 5.99 -9.75 5.68
C ASN A 59 4.53 -9.45 6.01
N GLN A 60 3.61 -10.15 5.40
CA GLN A 60 2.16 -9.94 5.51
C GLN A 60 1.58 -10.15 6.92
N PHE A 61 2.39 -10.62 7.88
CA PHE A 61 1.94 -10.90 9.25
C PHE A 61 2.36 -9.82 10.25
N TRP A 62 3.20 -8.87 9.83
CA TRP A 62 3.80 -7.90 10.75
C TRP A 62 2.75 -7.03 11.43
N GLU A 63 1.80 -6.48 10.67
CA GLU A 63 0.77 -5.54 11.15
C GLU A 63 -0.57 -6.19 11.47
N ILE A 64 -0.67 -7.52 11.50
CA ILE A 64 -1.91 -8.23 11.82
C ILE A 64 -2.58 -7.74 13.13
N PRO A 65 -1.85 -7.48 14.23
CA PRO A 65 -2.46 -6.94 15.45
C PRO A 65 -3.15 -5.59 15.23
N GLN A 66 -2.52 -4.67 14.51
CA GLN A 66 -3.06 -3.35 14.18
C GLN A 66 -4.24 -3.46 13.21
N LEU A 67 -4.08 -4.20 12.13
CA LEU A 67 -5.11 -4.43 11.11
C LEU A 67 -6.36 -5.10 11.69
N SER A 68 -6.20 -5.94 12.72
CA SER A 68 -7.33 -6.57 13.42
C SER A 68 -8.20 -5.56 14.18
N ARG A 69 -7.66 -4.42 14.60
CA ARG A 69 -8.43 -3.33 15.23
C ARG A 69 -9.37 -2.70 14.21
N LEU A 70 -8.88 -2.43 12.99
CA LEU A 70 -9.71 -1.93 11.89
C LEU A 70 -10.79 -2.95 11.49
N ALA A 71 -10.43 -4.23 11.38
CA ALA A 71 -11.41 -5.28 11.06
C ALA A 71 -12.54 -5.38 12.10
N ARG A 72 -12.28 -5.08 13.40
CA ARG A 72 -13.32 -5.00 14.44
C ARG A 72 -14.31 -3.86 14.23
N ARG A 73 -13.95 -2.82 13.49
CA ARG A 73 -14.85 -1.73 13.09
C ARG A 73 -15.77 -2.13 11.92
N GLY A 74 -15.64 -3.33 11.37
CA GLY A 74 -16.50 -3.83 10.30
C GLY A 74 -15.87 -3.69 8.91
N PHE A 75 -14.58 -3.96 8.81
CA PHE A 75 -13.85 -3.99 7.53
C PHE A 75 -13.31 -5.39 7.23
N VAL A 76 -13.26 -5.75 5.97
CA VAL A 76 -12.38 -6.82 5.49
C VAL A 76 -11.03 -6.19 5.20
N VAL A 77 -9.98 -6.73 5.81
CA VAL A 77 -8.61 -6.23 5.61
C VAL A 77 -7.77 -7.34 4.97
N ALA A 78 -7.23 -7.08 3.79
CA ALA A 78 -6.38 -7.99 3.03
C ALA A 78 -4.93 -7.48 3.04
N SER A 79 -4.04 -8.15 3.78
CA SER A 79 -2.59 -7.92 3.70
C SER A 79 -2.05 -8.71 2.52
N VAL A 80 -1.54 -8.01 1.49
CA VAL A 80 -1.16 -8.61 0.21
C VAL A 80 0.34 -8.72 0.05
N THR A 81 0.78 -9.71 -0.75
CA THR A 81 2.18 -9.81 -1.18
C THR A 81 2.34 -9.41 -2.64
N HIS A 82 3.58 -9.20 -3.03
CA HIS A 82 3.99 -8.98 -4.41
C HIS A 82 5.35 -9.64 -4.65
N ARG A 83 5.74 -9.80 -5.90
CA ARG A 83 7.09 -10.25 -6.26
C ARG A 83 8.12 -9.23 -5.80
N SER A 84 9.23 -9.73 -5.29
CA SER A 84 10.39 -8.90 -4.99
C SER A 84 10.94 -8.25 -6.27
N ALA A 85 11.49 -7.03 -6.16
CA ALA A 85 12.22 -6.40 -7.25
C ALA A 85 13.41 -7.26 -7.75
N PHE A 86 13.94 -8.12 -6.89
CA PHE A 86 14.98 -9.09 -7.25
C PHE A 86 14.46 -10.29 -8.06
N GLU A 87 13.15 -10.55 -8.05
CA GLU A 87 12.48 -11.57 -8.87
C GLU A 87 11.93 -10.97 -10.17
N ALA A 88 11.38 -9.77 -10.10
CA ALA A 88 10.81 -9.07 -11.25
C ALA A 88 10.98 -7.54 -11.10
N PRO A 89 11.56 -6.85 -12.10
CA PRO A 89 11.77 -5.41 -12.03
C PRO A 89 10.45 -4.62 -11.97
N ALA A 90 10.54 -3.33 -11.61
CA ALA A 90 9.41 -2.42 -11.68
C ALA A 90 8.79 -2.40 -13.09
N PRO A 91 7.46 -2.27 -13.20
CA PRO A 91 6.46 -2.07 -12.15
C PRO A 91 5.78 -3.39 -11.68
N ALA A 92 6.48 -4.52 -11.66
CA ALA A 92 5.87 -5.83 -11.38
C ALA A 92 5.13 -5.87 -10.03
N PHE A 93 5.70 -5.30 -8.96
CA PHE A 93 5.07 -5.21 -7.64
C PHE A 93 3.70 -4.50 -7.69
N LEU A 94 3.61 -3.42 -8.45
CA LEU A 94 2.36 -2.67 -8.62
C LEU A 94 1.30 -3.51 -9.34
N LYS A 95 1.70 -4.19 -10.43
CA LYS A 95 0.82 -5.08 -11.19
C LYS A 95 0.29 -6.23 -10.32
N ASP A 96 1.14 -6.79 -9.47
CA ASP A 96 0.76 -7.87 -8.55
C ASP A 96 -0.30 -7.41 -7.54
N VAL A 97 -0.12 -6.22 -6.92
CA VAL A 97 -1.09 -5.69 -5.97
C VAL A 97 -2.42 -5.32 -6.65
N LYS A 98 -2.37 -4.73 -7.85
CA LYS A 98 -3.56 -4.47 -8.65
C LYS A 98 -4.29 -5.77 -9.01
N THR A 99 -3.57 -6.84 -9.32
CA THR A 99 -4.16 -8.17 -9.53
C THR A 99 -4.85 -8.69 -8.27
N ALA A 100 -4.27 -8.46 -7.07
CA ALA A 100 -4.93 -8.82 -5.81
C ALA A 100 -6.24 -8.04 -5.58
N ILE A 101 -6.29 -6.74 -5.91
CA ILE A 101 -7.53 -5.94 -5.82
C ILE A 101 -8.61 -6.53 -6.73
N ARG A 102 -8.25 -6.88 -7.97
CA ARG A 102 -9.19 -7.47 -8.94
C ARG A 102 -9.66 -8.85 -8.50
N PHE A 103 -8.76 -9.69 -7.97
CA PHE A 103 -9.11 -10.97 -7.36
C PHE A 103 -10.15 -10.81 -6.24
N LEU A 104 -9.92 -9.86 -5.32
CA LEU A 104 -10.82 -9.62 -4.20
C LEU A 104 -12.19 -9.12 -4.65
N ARG A 105 -12.27 -8.34 -5.71
CA ARG A 105 -13.53 -7.91 -6.32
C ARG A 105 -14.27 -9.04 -7.01
N GLU A 106 -13.57 -9.90 -7.73
CA GLU A 106 -14.16 -11.09 -8.38
C GLU A 106 -14.77 -12.05 -7.36
N HIS A 107 -14.15 -12.15 -6.17
CA HIS A 107 -14.59 -13.03 -5.09
C HIS A 107 -15.32 -12.28 -3.96
N ALA A 108 -15.87 -11.10 -4.25
CA ALA A 108 -16.50 -10.23 -3.25
C ALA A 108 -17.61 -10.92 -2.46
N GLU A 109 -18.47 -11.69 -3.12
CA GLU A 109 -19.54 -12.46 -2.48
C GLU A 109 -19.00 -13.53 -1.53
N GLU A 110 -17.93 -14.24 -1.92
CA GLU A 110 -17.31 -15.29 -1.11
C GLU A 110 -16.73 -14.74 0.20
N TYR A 111 -16.16 -13.53 0.14
CA TYR A 111 -15.48 -12.91 1.27
C TYR A 111 -16.33 -11.88 2.03
N ASP A 112 -17.59 -11.71 1.68
CA ASP A 112 -18.50 -10.69 2.23
C ASP A 112 -17.97 -9.25 2.01
N ILE A 113 -17.37 -8.95 0.87
CA ILE A 113 -16.82 -7.65 0.48
C ILE A 113 -17.84 -6.84 -0.31
N ASP A 114 -17.95 -5.53 -0.05
CA ASP A 114 -18.54 -4.59 -0.98
C ASP A 114 -17.47 -4.14 -2.00
N PRO A 115 -17.54 -4.56 -3.27
CA PRO A 115 -16.50 -4.28 -4.26
C PRO A 115 -16.42 -2.81 -4.66
N ASN A 116 -17.37 -1.96 -4.24
CA ASN A 116 -17.40 -0.53 -4.54
C ASN A 116 -16.77 0.34 -3.45
N ARG A 117 -16.43 -0.25 -2.31
CA ARG A 117 -15.83 0.43 -1.15
C ARG A 117 -14.46 -0.17 -0.84
N VAL A 118 -13.43 0.34 -1.51
CA VAL A 118 -12.06 -0.19 -1.44
C VAL A 118 -11.07 0.94 -1.10
N CYS A 119 -10.26 0.74 -0.08
CA CYS A 119 -9.14 1.60 0.26
C CYS A 119 -7.82 0.85 0.02
N ALA A 120 -6.82 1.54 -0.56
CA ALA A 120 -5.44 1.10 -0.56
C ALA A 120 -4.68 1.78 0.58
N TRP A 121 -4.06 1.00 1.45
CA TRP A 121 -3.25 1.51 2.56
C TRP A 121 -1.87 0.85 2.52
N GLY A 122 -0.81 1.64 2.59
CA GLY A 122 0.55 1.10 2.57
C GLY A 122 1.53 1.89 3.41
N THR A 123 2.65 1.22 3.74
CA THR A 123 3.76 1.79 4.51
C THR A 123 5.03 1.76 3.67
N SER A 124 5.88 2.80 3.72
CA SER A 124 7.17 2.83 3.01
C SER A 124 7.01 2.52 1.51
N SER A 125 7.70 1.52 0.96
CA SER A 125 7.50 1.05 -0.43
C SER A 125 6.06 0.60 -0.71
N GLY A 126 5.32 0.14 0.29
CA GLY A 126 3.89 -0.14 0.20
C GLY A 126 3.05 1.15 0.10
N GLY A 127 3.47 2.21 0.80
CA GLY A 127 2.88 3.56 0.67
C GLY A 127 3.04 4.11 -0.74
N ASN A 128 4.26 4.00 -1.32
CA ASN A 128 4.48 4.29 -2.73
C ASN A 128 3.52 3.51 -3.64
N THR A 129 3.33 2.21 -3.36
CA THR A 129 2.42 1.36 -4.14
C THR A 129 0.97 1.81 -3.99
N ALA A 130 0.51 2.17 -2.77
CA ALA A 130 -0.84 2.67 -2.52
C ALA A 130 -1.10 3.99 -3.27
N LEU A 131 -0.15 4.92 -3.24
CA LEU A 131 -0.22 6.16 -4.03
C LEU A 131 -0.33 5.88 -5.53
N LEU A 132 0.50 4.99 -6.08
CA LEU A 132 0.44 4.60 -7.49
C LEU A 132 -0.91 3.97 -7.85
N ILE A 133 -1.49 3.14 -7.00
CA ILE A 133 -2.83 2.56 -7.22
C ILE A 133 -3.88 3.67 -7.35
N GLY A 134 -3.90 4.62 -6.42
CA GLY A 134 -4.84 5.74 -6.46
C GLY A 134 -4.67 6.63 -7.69
N LEU A 135 -3.44 6.86 -8.11
CA LEU A 135 -3.11 7.78 -9.22
C LEU A 135 -3.26 7.15 -10.61
N THR A 136 -3.09 5.83 -10.73
CA THR A 136 -3.10 5.16 -12.03
C THR A 136 -4.41 4.43 -12.32
N GLY A 137 -5.27 4.19 -11.32
CA GLY A 137 -6.57 3.54 -11.51
C GLY A 137 -6.48 2.34 -12.46
N ASP A 138 -7.34 2.30 -13.48
CA ASP A 138 -7.41 1.23 -14.48
C ASP A 138 -6.46 1.48 -15.68
N ASP A 139 -5.30 2.13 -15.48
CA ASP A 139 -4.32 2.32 -16.55
C ASP A 139 -3.75 0.97 -17.02
N PRO A 140 -3.98 0.58 -18.30
CA PRO A 140 -3.57 -0.72 -18.83
C PRO A 140 -2.05 -0.95 -18.79
N ALA A 141 -1.23 0.09 -18.68
CA ALA A 141 0.23 -0.05 -18.53
C ALA A 141 0.61 -0.81 -17.24
N PHE A 142 -0.24 -0.72 -16.22
CA PHE A 142 -0.04 -1.33 -14.90
C PHE A 142 -0.99 -2.48 -14.59
N GLU A 143 -1.64 -3.04 -15.60
CA GLU A 143 -2.55 -4.16 -15.45
C GLU A 143 -1.92 -5.49 -15.91
N THR A 144 -2.54 -6.59 -15.49
CA THR A 144 -2.30 -7.95 -15.98
C THR A 144 -3.54 -8.47 -16.70
N ASP A 145 -3.46 -9.61 -17.37
CA ASP A 145 -4.63 -10.25 -17.98
C ASP A 145 -5.51 -10.99 -16.96
N GLU A 146 -5.00 -11.22 -15.74
CA GLU A 146 -5.74 -11.92 -14.70
C GLU A 146 -6.87 -11.02 -14.16
N TRP A 147 -8.06 -11.59 -13.98
CA TRP A 147 -9.26 -10.92 -13.47
C TRP A 147 -9.61 -9.63 -14.24
N ALA A 148 -9.34 -9.61 -15.55
CA ALA A 148 -9.43 -8.42 -16.42
C ALA A 148 -10.83 -7.75 -16.48
N GLY A 149 -11.89 -8.45 -16.02
CA GLY A 149 -13.23 -7.88 -15.90
C GLY A 149 -13.44 -6.93 -14.72
N GLN A 150 -12.48 -6.88 -13.78
CA GLN A 150 -12.57 -6.08 -12.56
C GLN A 150 -11.71 -4.83 -12.63
N SER A 151 -12.18 -3.74 -12.01
CA SER A 151 -11.45 -2.48 -11.89
C SER A 151 -10.39 -2.54 -10.78
N THR A 152 -9.30 -1.75 -10.89
CA THR A 152 -8.31 -1.53 -9.82
C THR A 152 -8.46 -0.17 -9.15
N ARG A 153 -9.46 0.64 -9.52
CA ARG A 153 -9.72 1.94 -8.88
C ARG A 153 -10.11 1.76 -7.42
N VAL A 154 -9.60 2.65 -6.56
CA VAL A 154 -9.93 2.66 -5.14
C VAL A 154 -10.62 3.96 -4.75
N GLN A 155 -11.37 3.97 -3.65
CA GLN A 155 -12.16 5.09 -3.17
C GLN A 155 -11.44 5.93 -2.12
N ALA A 156 -10.35 5.42 -1.56
CA ALA A 156 -9.47 6.15 -0.65
C ALA A 156 -8.04 5.59 -0.73
N VAL A 157 -7.06 6.42 -0.40
CA VAL A 157 -5.64 6.04 -0.29
C VAL A 157 -5.08 6.52 1.03
N VAL A 158 -4.40 5.63 1.75
CA VAL A 158 -3.58 5.96 2.92
C VAL A 158 -2.13 5.63 2.62
N ASP A 159 -1.27 6.62 2.74
CA ASP A 159 0.17 6.50 2.59
C ASP A 159 0.88 6.83 3.90
N CYS A 160 1.61 5.89 4.45
CA CYS A 160 2.50 6.11 5.58
C CYS A 160 3.95 6.12 5.08
N PHE A 161 4.58 7.28 5.12
CA PHE A 161 5.99 7.54 4.78
C PHE A 161 6.48 6.87 3.48
N GLY A 162 5.64 6.82 2.45
CA GLY A 162 5.99 6.28 1.13
C GLY A 162 6.83 7.26 0.31
N PRO A 163 7.89 6.80 -0.38
CA PRO A 163 8.64 7.66 -1.27
C PRO A 163 7.79 8.06 -2.50
N THR A 164 7.76 9.35 -2.79
CA THR A 164 6.91 9.92 -3.84
C THR A 164 7.68 10.32 -5.10
N ASP A 165 8.99 10.62 -4.96
CA ASP A 165 9.92 10.92 -6.06
C ASP A 165 11.19 10.07 -5.91
N LEU A 166 11.18 8.90 -6.55
CA LEU A 166 12.30 7.97 -6.45
C LEU A 166 13.55 8.47 -7.17
N MET A 167 13.39 9.34 -8.16
CA MET A 167 14.54 9.97 -8.82
C MET A 167 15.28 10.89 -7.88
N LYS A 168 14.55 11.78 -7.19
CA LYS A 168 15.12 12.65 -6.16
C LYS A 168 15.75 11.83 -5.02
N MET A 169 15.07 10.78 -4.55
CA MET A 169 15.57 9.88 -3.53
C MET A 169 16.91 9.24 -3.96
N ALA A 170 16.99 8.71 -5.19
CA ALA A 170 18.21 8.09 -5.70
C ALA A 170 19.36 9.10 -5.86
N GLU A 171 19.08 10.31 -6.30
CA GLU A 171 20.09 11.37 -6.55
C GLU A 171 20.58 12.04 -5.26
N VAL A 172 19.73 12.16 -4.24
CA VAL A 172 20.07 12.88 -3.00
C VAL A 172 20.57 11.93 -1.93
N GLN A 173 19.79 10.92 -1.59
CA GLN A 173 20.06 10.04 -0.45
C GLN A 173 20.95 8.85 -0.81
N TYR A 174 20.87 8.35 -2.05
CA TYR A 174 21.54 7.11 -2.47
C TYR A 174 22.58 7.30 -3.58
N ARG A 175 23.02 8.53 -3.81
CA ARG A 175 24.01 8.89 -4.85
C ARG A 175 25.28 8.05 -4.78
N ASP A 176 25.81 7.82 -3.59
CA ASP A 176 27.08 7.15 -3.36
C ASP A 176 26.93 5.65 -3.05
N VAL A 177 25.71 5.13 -3.09
CA VAL A 177 25.47 3.70 -2.87
C VAL A 177 26.02 2.90 -4.04
N LYS A 178 26.70 1.81 -3.73
CA LYS A 178 27.25 0.90 -4.72
C LYS A 178 26.12 0.25 -5.52
N ILE A 179 26.25 0.28 -6.84
CA ILE A 179 25.34 -0.40 -7.75
C ILE A 179 25.94 -1.79 -8.05
N ASP A 180 25.40 -2.80 -7.41
CA ASP A 180 25.75 -4.21 -7.61
C ASP A 180 24.50 -5.10 -7.54
N GLU A 181 24.68 -6.42 -7.51
CA GLU A 181 23.60 -7.41 -7.48
C GLU A 181 22.74 -7.38 -6.20
N THR A 182 23.13 -6.61 -5.19
CA THR A 182 22.36 -6.43 -3.94
C THR A 182 21.62 -5.09 -3.90
N ASN A 183 21.84 -4.23 -4.89
CA ASN A 183 21.26 -2.90 -4.93
C ASN A 183 19.80 -2.93 -5.38
N VAL A 184 18.88 -2.44 -4.54
CA VAL A 184 17.44 -2.46 -4.83
C VAL A 184 17.07 -1.59 -6.04
N PHE A 185 17.76 -0.48 -6.27
CA PHE A 185 17.49 0.36 -7.45
C PHE A 185 17.94 -0.34 -8.74
N ALA A 186 19.04 -1.12 -8.71
CA ALA A 186 19.43 -1.99 -9.82
C ALA A 186 18.39 -3.09 -10.06
N ALA A 187 17.83 -3.64 -9.01
CA ALA A 187 16.74 -4.62 -9.08
C ALA A 187 15.48 -4.00 -9.70
N LEU A 188 15.02 -2.86 -9.19
CA LEU A 188 13.88 -2.12 -9.72
C LEU A 188 14.09 -1.75 -11.19
N GLY A 189 15.30 -1.35 -11.57
CA GLY A 189 15.67 -1.00 -12.94
C GLY A 189 15.77 -2.19 -13.91
N GLY A 190 15.71 -3.43 -13.42
CA GLY A 190 15.96 -4.62 -14.23
C GLY A 190 17.40 -4.68 -14.76
N ALA A 191 18.35 -4.22 -13.94
CA ALA A 191 19.76 -4.11 -14.32
C ALA A 191 20.68 -5.10 -13.60
N LEU A 192 20.17 -6.02 -12.78
CA LEU A 192 20.97 -6.94 -11.96
C LEU A 192 21.93 -7.83 -12.79
N ASP A 193 21.48 -8.32 -13.93
CA ASP A 193 22.28 -9.14 -14.85
C ASP A 193 23.32 -8.32 -15.62
N LYS A 194 23.19 -7.00 -15.62
CA LYS A 194 24.01 -6.03 -16.36
C LYS A 194 25.09 -5.36 -15.54
N VAL A 195 24.99 -5.39 -14.20
CA VAL A 195 25.93 -4.68 -13.29
C VAL A 195 27.40 -5.11 -13.48
N LYS A 196 27.65 -6.29 -14.04
CA LYS A 196 29.01 -6.82 -14.32
C LYS A 196 29.49 -6.60 -15.75
N THR A 197 28.60 -6.25 -16.67
CA THR A 197 28.88 -6.25 -18.14
C THR A 197 28.68 -4.90 -18.79
N HIS A 198 27.89 -4.00 -18.20
CA HIS A 198 27.58 -2.68 -18.73
C HIS A 198 28.31 -1.58 -17.96
N SER A 199 28.48 -0.44 -18.57
CA SER A 199 29.01 0.75 -17.90
C SER A 199 28.04 1.26 -16.84
N ARG A 200 28.58 1.99 -15.84
CA ARG A 200 27.74 2.65 -14.82
C ARG A 200 26.67 3.56 -15.45
N ALA A 201 27.01 4.27 -16.54
CA ALA A 201 26.08 5.16 -17.22
C ALA A 201 24.88 4.41 -17.82
N GLU A 202 25.11 3.31 -18.54
CA GLU A 202 24.05 2.48 -19.11
C GLU A 202 23.14 1.88 -18.01
N ILE A 203 23.70 1.46 -16.88
CA ILE A 203 22.93 0.95 -15.76
C ILE A 203 22.08 2.08 -15.14
N CYS A 204 22.66 3.28 -14.94
CA CYS A 204 21.93 4.42 -14.42
C CYS A 204 20.76 4.83 -15.32
N ASP A 205 20.90 4.74 -16.64
CA ASP A 205 19.81 5.06 -17.57
C ASP A 205 18.65 4.06 -17.47
N LEU A 206 18.95 2.76 -17.30
CA LEU A 206 17.92 1.74 -17.06
C LEU A 206 17.19 1.96 -15.73
N ILE A 207 17.94 2.22 -14.67
CA ILE A 207 17.38 2.51 -13.34
C ILE A 207 16.50 3.76 -13.43
N ARG A 208 16.98 4.85 -14.04
CA ARG A 208 16.26 6.12 -14.19
C ARG A 208 14.89 5.92 -14.79
N ALA A 209 14.81 5.24 -15.94
CA ALA A 209 13.54 5.03 -16.64
C ALA A 209 12.49 4.33 -15.74
N ARG A 210 12.92 3.34 -14.95
CA ARG A 210 12.03 2.62 -14.03
C ARG A 210 11.67 3.42 -12.78
N LEU A 211 12.62 4.14 -12.18
CA LEU A 211 12.33 5.00 -11.03
C LEU A 211 11.36 6.12 -11.41
N GLU A 212 11.47 6.66 -12.63
CA GLU A 212 10.50 7.62 -13.16
C GLU A 212 9.10 7.01 -13.27
N GLU A 213 8.98 5.79 -13.79
CA GLU A 213 7.71 5.08 -13.97
C GLU A 213 7.01 4.79 -12.63
N ILE A 214 7.76 4.58 -11.54
CA ILE A 214 7.21 4.28 -10.21
C ILE A 214 7.29 5.45 -9.22
N SER A 215 7.47 6.68 -9.70
CA SER A 215 7.43 7.91 -8.91
C SER A 215 6.01 8.50 -8.90
N PRO A 216 5.22 8.37 -7.81
CA PRO A 216 3.83 8.85 -7.74
C PRO A 216 3.65 10.30 -8.15
N ILE A 217 4.55 11.18 -7.72
CA ILE A 217 4.47 12.62 -7.99
C ILE A 217 4.35 12.96 -9.49
N ARG A 218 4.84 12.09 -10.38
CA ARG A 218 4.79 12.30 -11.84
C ARG A 218 3.40 12.11 -12.45
N TYR A 219 2.51 11.41 -11.74
CA TYR A 219 1.14 11.14 -12.19
C TYR A 219 0.14 12.21 -11.77
N VAL A 220 0.50 13.09 -10.84
CA VAL A 220 -0.37 14.17 -10.38
C VAL A 220 -0.43 15.28 -11.42
N ARG A 221 -1.62 15.46 -12.01
CA ARG A 221 -1.98 16.53 -12.96
C ARG A 221 -3.46 16.86 -12.81
N SER A 222 -3.88 18.06 -13.09
CA SER A 222 -5.28 18.47 -13.00
C SER A 222 -6.18 17.70 -13.98
N GLY A 223 -7.46 17.54 -13.60
CA GLY A 223 -8.50 16.96 -14.47
C GLY A 223 -8.58 15.44 -14.42
N LEU A 224 -7.91 14.78 -13.48
CA LEU A 224 -8.09 13.35 -13.21
C LEU A 224 -9.24 13.13 -12.22
N ASP A 225 -9.81 11.94 -12.26
CA ASP A 225 -10.76 11.46 -11.26
C ASP A 225 -9.98 10.60 -10.23
N LEU A 226 -9.54 11.27 -9.15
CA LEU A 226 -8.70 10.65 -8.12
C LEU A 226 -9.46 10.50 -6.79
N PRO A 227 -9.15 9.46 -6.00
CA PRO A 227 -9.68 9.31 -4.66
C PRO A 227 -9.09 10.37 -3.70
N PRO A 228 -9.67 10.56 -2.50
CA PRO A 228 -9.02 11.29 -1.42
C PRO A 228 -7.76 10.57 -0.93
N PHE A 229 -6.75 11.36 -0.50
CA PHE A 229 -5.47 10.89 0.00
C PHE A 229 -5.24 11.34 1.45
N LEU A 230 -4.88 10.39 2.32
CA LEU A 230 -4.29 10.69 3.62
C LEU A 230 -2.84 10.25 3.60
N MET A 231 -1.92 11.20 3.78
CA MET A 231 -0.49 10.94 3.90
C MET A 231 -0.03 11.23 5.32
N LEU A 232 0.82 10.37 5.89
CA LEU A 232 1.33 10.50 7.25
C LEU A 232 2.83 10.24 7.23
N HIS A 233 3.65 11.14 7.87
CA HIS A 233 5.09 11.01 7.79
C HIS A 233 5.78 11.57 9.03
N GLY A 234 6.81 10.87 9.51
CA GLY A 234 7.70 11.34 10.57
C GLY A 234 8.68 12.40 10.07
N ASP A 235 8.87 13.49 10.81
CA ASP A 235 9.77 14.57 10.37
C ASP A 235 11.25 14.36 10.72
N ALA A 236 11.57 13.25 11.39
CA ALA A 236 12.93 12.79 11.65
C ALA A 236 13.26 11.49 10.89
N ASP A 237 12.50 11.16 9.85
CA ASP A 237 12.71 9.96 9.02
C ASP A 237 14.02 10.06 8.22
N PRO A 238 15.00 9.15 8.46
CA PRO A 238 16.27 9.16 7.75
C PRO A 238 16.25 8.33 6.45
N VAL A 239 15.18 7.55 6.21
CA VAL A 239 15.06 6.60 5.08
C VAL A 239 14.31 7.22 3.91
N VAL A 240 13.17 7.85 4.20
CA VAL A 240 12.39 8.64 3.24
C VAL A 240 12.22 10.04 3.85
N LEU A 241 12.66 11.07 3.16
CA LEU A 241 12.61 12.42 3.72
C LEU A 241 11.15 12.93 3.76
N PHE A 242 10.78 13.59 4.86
CA PHE A 242 9.45 14.19 5.04
C PHE A 242 9.06 15.12 3.88
N GLU A 243 10.05 15.83 3.32
CA GLU A 243 9.90 16.75 2.19
C GLU A 243 9.38 16.07 0.91
N ASP A 244 9.46 14.75 0.82
CA ASP A 244 8.89 14.00 -0.32
C ASP A 244 7.36 13.93 -0.20
N SER A 245 6.83 13.63 0.99
CA SER A 245 5.39 13.68 1.25
C SER A 245 4.84 15.10 1.21
N GLU A 246 5.59 16.09 1.71
CA GLU A 246 5.20 17.51 1.64
C GLU A 246 5.08 17.99 0.19
N ALA A 247 6.04 17.65 -0.67
CA ALA A 247 5.99 17.99 -2.10
C ALA A 247 4.81 17.32 -2.81
N MET A 248 4.52 16.07 -2.49
CA MET A 248 3.38 15.33 -3.03
C MET A 248 2.05 15.96 -2.61
N TYR A 249 1.91 16.27 -1.32
CA TYR A 249 0.73 16.92 -0.77
C TYR A 249 0.45 18.26 -1.48
N HIS A 250 1.45 19.12 -1.58
CA HIS A 250 1.28 20.41 -2.26
C HIS A 250 0.86 20.22 -3.70
N LYS A 251 1.46 19.28 -4.41
CA LYS A 251 1.11 19.02 -5.82
C LYS A 251 -0.33 18.52 -5.99
N LEU A 252 -0.81 17.66 -5.08
CA LEU A 252 -2.20 17.19 -5.09
C LEU A 252 -3.17 18.35 -4.85
N VAL A 253 -2.93 19.17 -3.81
CA VAL A 253 -3.79 20.31 -3.44
C VAL A 253 -3.77 21.39 -4.56
N ASP A 254 -2.62 21.72 -5.12
CA ASP A 254 -2.48 22.67 -6.23
C ASP A 254 -3.23 22.22 -7.48
N CYS A 255 -3.38 20.91 -7.68
CA CYS A 255 -4.19 20.32 -8.74
C CYS A 255 -5.69 20.23 -8.40
N GLY A 256 -6.10 20.58 -7.17
CA GLY A 256 -7.50 20.61 -6.72
C GLY A 256 -8.00 19.29 -6.13
N TYR A 257 -7.12 18.37 -5.72
CA TYR A 257 -7.49 17.09 -5.12
C TYR A 257 -7.65 17.15 -3.61
N ASP A 258 -8.52 16.29 -3.07
CA ASP A 258 -8.70 16.09 -1.63
C ASP A 258 -7.50 15.31 -1.08
N ALA A 259 -6.61 15.99 -0.39
CA ALA A 259 -5.43 15.43 0.22
C ALA A 259 -5.17 16.05 1.60
N SER A 260 -4.69 15.22 2.52
CA SER A 260 -4.25 15.62 3.86
C SER A 260 -2.86 15.08 4.13
N LEU A 261 -2.03 15.85 4.83
CA LEU A 261 -0.71 15.43 5.29
C LEU A 261 -0.62 15.60 6.81
N VAL A 262 -0.31 14.52 7.50
CA VAL A 262 -0.05 14.48 8.94
C VAL A 262 1.46 14.41 9.16
N ARG A 263 2.00 15.41 9.86
CA ARG A 263 3.40 15.44 10.28
C ARG A 263 3.52 14.88 11.69
N VAL A 264 4.22 13.76 11.86
CA VAL A 264 4.51 13.17 13.17
C VAL A 264 5.86 13.70 13.65
N THR A 265 5.83 14.55 14.68
CA THR A 265 7.04 15.25 15.13
C THR A 265 8.05 14.35 15.82
N ASN A 266 9.33 14.47 15.45
CA ASN A 266 10.46 13.67 15.94
C ASN A 266 10.31 12.16 15.72
N ALA A 267 9.43 11.73 14.82
CA ALA A 267 9.25 10.32 14.48
C ALA A 267 10.19 9.91 13.35
N GLU A 268 10.77 8.74 13.49
CA GLU A 268 11.63 8.09 12.50
C GLU A 268 10.80 7.25 11.52
N HIS A 269 11.49 6.57 10.60
CA HIS A 269 10.89 5.60 9.70
C HIS A 269 10.46 4.36 10.49
N GLU A 270 9.15 4.07 10.56
CA GLU A 270 8.61 3.02 11.45
C GLU A 270 8.81 3.35 12.95
N GLY A 271 8.79 2.35 13.81
CA GLY A 271 9.12 2.45 15.23
C GLY A 271 8.34 3.53 15.99
N THR A 272 8.98 4.66 16.25
CA THR A 272 8.40 5.78 17.00
C THR A 272 7.31 6.54 16.25
N PHE A 273 7.11 6.25 14.98
CA PHE A 273 6.02 6.80 14.17
C PHE A 273 4.64 6.32 14.66
N TRP A 274 4.54 5.05 15.04
CA TRP A 274 3.25 4.43 15.36
C TRP A 274 2.75 4.80 16.75
N SER A 275 1.50 5.19 16.84
CA SER A 275 0.76 5.43 18.09
C SER A 275 -0.70 5.05 17.93
N GLU A 276 -1.39 4.85 19.06
CA GLU A 276 -2.82 4.57 19.04
C GLU A 276 -3.63 5.73 18.43
N GLU A 277 -3.22 6.97 18.69
CA GLU A 277 -3.84 8.16 18.11
C GLU A 277 -3.71 8.20 16.59
N LEU A 278 -2.55 7.80 16.06
CA LEU A 278 -2.30 7.75 14.63
C LEU A 278 -3.13 6.65 13.96
N ASP A 279 -3.20 5.48 14.58
CA ASP A 279 -4.07 4.39 14.10
C ASP A 279 -5.53 4.80 14.03
N GLU A 280 -6.05 5.43 15.10
CA GLU A 280 -7.44 5.90 15.15
C GLU A 280 -7.71 6.94 14.04
N MET A 281 -6.77 7.88 13.80
CA MET A 281 -6.87 8.86 12.71
C MET A 281 -6.95 8.19 11.32
N ILE A 282 -6.12 7.16 11.08
CA ILE A 282 -6.17 6.38 9.85
C ILE A 282 -7.51 5.66 9.72
N PHE A 283 -7.97 5.00 10.78
CA PHE A 283 -9.23 4.25 10.77
C PHE A 283 -10.43 5.17 10.56
N ASP A 284 -10.46 6.32 11.22
CA ASP A 284 -11.53 7.32 11.06
C ASP A 284 -11.56 7.86 9.62
N PHE A 285 -10.39 8.19 9.03
CA PHE A 285 -10.32 8.59 7.63
C PHE A 285 -10.88 7.52 6.68
N ILE A 286 -10.49 6.25 6.88
CA ILE A 286 -11.00 5.15 6.05
C ILE A 286 -12.52 5.02 6.21
N GLU A 287 -13.03 5.03 7.46
CA GLU A 287 -14.47 4.88 7.77
C GLU A 287 -15.31 6.02 7.18
N GLU A 288 -14.77 7.24 7.10
CA GLU A 288 -15.46 8.39 6.52
C GLU A 288 -15.51 8.39 4.99
N ARG A 289 -14.60 7.67 4.34
CA ARG A 289 -14.40 7.73 2.88
C ARG A 289 -14.91 6.51 2.12
N ILE A 290 -15.05 5.37 2.80
CA ILE A 290 -15.53 4.13 2.14
C ILE A 290 -16.59 3.37 2.94
#